data_66e2fb7f181fa5cb46e4638dc59b3bf7
#
_entry.id   66e2fb7f181fa5cb46e4638dc59b3bf7
#
_cell.length_a   1.000
_cell.length_b   1.000
_cell.length_c   1.000
_cell.angle_alpha   90.00
_cell.angle_beta   90.00
_cell.angle_gamma   90.00
#
_symmetry.space_group_name_H-M   'P 1'
#
loop_
_entity.id
_entity.type
_entity.pdbx_description
1 polymer ?
#
loop_
_entity_poly.entity_id
_entity_poly.type
_entity_poly.pdbx_seq_one_letter_code
_entity_poly.pdbx_strand_id
1 'polypeptide(L)'
;IQINYADEGVELMGKQLNTYHQYQVFASNDAKSWKLIIDKSKNKTDVPHDYVVLPNTIQARYIKMVNIRMPTGKFAISGLRVFGKGNGSSPGAVQNFVPLRGDSERRNAWLKWAVNPNATGYHIYFGNDPNKLYNSVMVYGVSEYYCTALEKNDVYYFQIEAFNENGIGPRSAVMKAD
;
A
#
# COMPACT_ATOMS: atom_id res chain seq x y z
N ILE A 1 -4.93 -9.64 -7.50
CA ILE A 1 -5.45 -9.52 -6.13
C ILE A 1 -4.51 -10.31 -5.23
N GLN A 2 -4.13 -9.73 -4.11
CA GLN A 2 -3.32 -10.37 -3.07
C GLN A 2 -4.15 -10.49 -1.80
N ILE A 3 -4.14 -11.67 -1.20
CA ILE A 3 -4.81 -11.96 0.07
C ILE A 3 -3.73 -12.46 1.04
N ASN A 4 -3.58 -11.78 2.15
CA ASN A 4 -2.70 -12.20 3.24
C ASN A 4 -3.58 -12.75 4.37
N TYR A 5 -3.43 -14.02 4.69
CA TYR A 5 -4.17 -14.65 5.77
C TYR A 5 -3.55 -14.30 7.12
N ALA A 6 -4.35 -14.27 8.15
CA ALA A 6 -3.91 -14.06 9.53
C ALA A 6 -3.84 -15.37 10.33
N ASP A 7 -4.58 -16.39 9.93
CA ASP A 7 -4.59 -17.75 10.49
C ASP A 7 -4.62 -17.81 12.02
N GLU A 8 -5.50 -16.99 12.61
CA GLU A 8 -5.67 -16.92 14.06
C GLU A 8 -6.03 -18.30 14.64
N GLY A 9 -5.26 -18.74 15.63
CA GLY A 9 -5.47 -20.00 16.31
C GLY A 9 -4.89 -21.23 15.59
N VAL A 10 -4.07 -21.06 14.55
CA VAL A 10 -3.24 -22.15 14.00
C VAL A 10 -2.06 -22.39 14.94
N GLU A 11 -1.86 -23.65 15.36
CA GLU A 11 -0.68 -24.00 16.13
C GLU A 11 0.58 -23.91 15.27
N LEU A 12 1.56 -23.16 15.74
CA LEU A 12 2.82 -22.96 15.04
C LEU A 12 3.78 -24.17 15.14
N MET A 13 3.51 -25.11 16.02
CA MET A 13 4.33 -26.28 16.31
C MET A 13 3.70 -27.54 15.74
N GLY A 14 4.36 -28.11 14.74
CA GLY A 14 3.94 -29.36 14.11
C GLY A 14 3.24 -29.17 12.76
N LYS A 15 3.17 -30.27 11.98
CA LYS A 15 2.48 -30.26 10.68
C LYS A 15 1.00 -30.41 10.88
N GLN A 16 0.26 -29.34 10.66
CA GLN A 16 -1.21 -29.40 10.63
C GLN A 16 -1.70 -29.91 9.27
N LEU A 17 -2.73 -30.72 9.28
CA LEU A 17 -3.41 -31.17 8.08
C LEU A 17 -4.56 -30.20 7.72
N ASN A 18 -4.79 -30.02 6.43
CA ASN A 18 -5.93 -29.24 5.92
C ASN A 18 -5.90 -27.74 6.28
N THR A 19 -4.74 -27.11 6.22
CA THR A 19 -4.52 -25.68 6.48
C THR A 19 -4.86 -24.77 5.30
N TYR A 20 -5.47 -25.29 4.25
CA TYR A 20 -5.84 -24.53 3.06
C TYR A 20 -7.11 -23.67 3.25
N HIS A 21 -7.17 -22.59 2.49
CA HIS A 21 -8.32 -21.68 2.41
C HIS A 21 -9.15 -21.95 1.14
N GLN A 22 -10.46 -21.78 1.25
CA GLN A 22 -11.36 -21.79 0.09
C GLN A 22 -12.23 -20.53 0.11
N TYR A 23 -12.30 -19.87 -1.03
CA TYR A 23 -13.01 -18.60 -1.17
C TYR A 23 -13.43 -18.35 -2.61
N GLN A 24 -14.26 -17.36 -2.79
CA GLN A 24 -14.62 -16.80 -4.09
C GLN A 24 -14.46 -15.28 -4.05
N VAL A 25 -14.07 -14.67 -5.17
CA VAL A 25 -14.04 -13.22 -5.32
C VAL A 25 -14.95 -12.80 -6.44
N PHE A 26 -15.74 -11.79 -6.17
CA PHE A 26 -16.71 -11.21 -7.09
C PHE A 26 -16.38 -9.75 -7.35
N ALA A 27 -16.72 -9.29 -8.54
CA ALA A 27 -16.61 -7.89 -8.96
C ALA A 27 -17.98 -7.34 -9.33
N SER A 28 -18.18 -6.04 -9.10
CA SER A 28 -19.42 -5.33 -9.43
C SER A 28 -19.14 -3.85 -9.73
N ASN A 29 -20.03 -3.22 -10.52
CA ASN A 29 -20.03 -1.78 -10.74
C ASN A 29 -21.14 -1.05 -9.95
N ASP A 30 -22.14 -1.77 -9.48
CA ASP A 30 -23.35 -1.22 -8.83
C ASP A 30 -23.58 -1.76 -7.41
N ALA A 31 -22.71 -2.65 -6.92
CA ALA A 31 -22.83 -3.40 -5.67
C ALA A 31 -24.10 -4.27 -5.55
N LYS A 32 -24.83 -4.47 -6.64
CA LYS A 32 -26.03 -5.29 -6.72
C LYS A 32 -25.80 -6.54 -7.59
N SER A 33 -25.31 -6.32 -8.80
CA SER A 33 -24.99 -7.38 -9.75
C SER A 33 -23.54 -7.80 -9.60
N TRP A 34 -23.31 -9.06 -9.25
CA TRP A 34 -21.98 -9.58 -8.93
C TRP A 34 -21.52 -10.63 -9.92
N LYS A 35 -20.35 -10.44 -10.49
CA LYS A 35 -19.70 -11.41 -11.40
C LYS A 35 -18.58 -12.12 -10.66
N LEU A 36 -18.58 -13.43 -10.66
CA LEU A 36 -17.48 -14.27 -10.15
C LEU A 36 -16.24 -14.05 -11.02
N ILE A 37 -15.11 -13.72 -10.39
CA ILE A 37 -13.83 -13.44 -11.05
C ILE A 37 -12.70 -14.35 -10.58
N ILE A 38 -12.79 -14.89 -9.37
CA ILE A 38 -11.87 -15.89 -8.83
C ILE A 38 -12.69 -16.96 -8.13
N ASP A 39 -12.49 -18.21 -8.50
CA ASP A 39 -13.08 -19.36 -7.83
C ASP A 39 -11.98 -20.28 -7.26
N LYS A 40 -11.81 -20.22 -5.95
CA LYS A 40 -10.94 -21.11 -5.17
C LYS A 40 -11.75 -22.05 -4.27
N SER A 41 -13.02 -22.29 -4.58
CA SER A 41 -13.93 -23.14 -3.79
C SER A 41 -13.48 -24.59 -3.67
N LYS A 42 -12.64 -25.06 -4.58
CA LYS A 42 -12.08 -26.41 -4.58
C LYS A 42 -10.58 -26.45 -4.23
N ASN A 43 -10.01 -25.34 -3.78
CA ASN A 43 -8.60 -25.29 -3.44
C ASN A 43 -8.27 -26.25 -2.28
N LYS A 44 -7.16 -26.94 -2.40
CA LYS A 44 -6.59 -27.82 -1.35
C LYS A 44 -5.11 -27.55 -1.10
N THR A 45 -4.59 -26.48 -1.71
CA THR A 45 -3.19 -26.06 -1.54
C THR A 45 -3.11 -25.07 -0.39
N ASP A 46 -2.25 -25.37 0.55
CA ASP A 46 -1.93 -24.49 1.66
C ASP A 46 -0.92 -23.43 1.19
N VAL A 47 -1.29 -22.17 1.34
CA VAL A 47 -0.43 -21.02 1.08
C VAL A 47 -0.69 -19.95 2.16
N PRO A 48 0.35 -19.35 2.72
CA PRO A 48 0.20 -18.30 3.73
C PRO A 48 -0.36 -17.00 3.14
N HIS A 49 -0.14 -16.80 1.85
CA HIS A 49 -0.61 -15.65 1.08
C HIS A 49 -1.01 -16.13 -0.32
N ASP A 50 -2.11 -15.61 -0.83
CA ASP A 50 -2.56 -15.95 -2.17
C ASP A 50 -2.44 -14.71 -3.08
N TYR A 51 -1.74 -14.87 -4.21
CA TYR A 51 -1.61 -13.85 -5.23
C TYR A 51 -2.21 -14.34 -6.54
N VAL A 52 -3.36 -13.78 -6.89
CA VAL A 52 -4.12 -14.20 -8.07
C VAL A 52 -4.05 -13.13 -9.15
N VAL A 53 -3.49 -13.51 -10.29
CA VAL A 53 -3.51 -12.69 -11.51
C VAL A 53 -4.72 -13.10 -12.34
N LEU A 54 -5.57 -12.14 -12.68
CA LEU A 54 -6.69 -12.40 -13.58
C LEU A 54 -6.18 -12.55 -15.02
N PRO A 55 -6.72 -13.48 -15.81
CA PRO A 55 -6.28 -13.68 -17.19
C PRO A 55 -6.58 -12.49 -18.10
N ASN A 56 -7.60 -11.71 -17.74
CA ASN A 56 -7.97 -10.49 -18.44
C ASN A 56 -8.23 -9.36 -17.41
N THR A 57 -7.95 -8.13 -17.81
CA THR A 57 -8.37 -6.95 -17.06
C THR A 57 -9.88 -6.86 -17.01
N ILE A 58 -10.41 -6.50 -15.86
CA ILE A 58 -11.83 -6.23 -15.68
C ILE A 58 -12.02 -4.79 -15.17
N GLN A 59 -13.15 -4.20 -15.52
CA GLN A 59 -13.59 -2.93 -14.94
C GLN A 59 -14.55 -3.22 -13.80
N ALA A 60 -14.24 -2.74 -12.61
CA ALA A 60 -15.07 -2.92 -11.43
C ALA A 60 -14.88 -1.75 -10.45
N ARG A 61 -15.96 -1.39 -9.79
CA ARG A 61 -15.95 -0.41 -8.70
C ARG A 61 -15.90 -1.07 -7.32
N TYR A 62 -16.42 -2.29 -7.23
CA TYR A 62 -16.55 -3.04 -5.98
C TYR A 62 -15.96 -4.43 -6.14
N ILE A 63 -15.26 -4.86 -5.10
CA ILE A 63 -14.75 -6.23 -4.95
C ILE A 63 -15.35 -6.82 -3.67
N LYS A 64 -15.84 -8.05 -3.76
CA LYS A 64 -16.38 -8.80 -2.63
C LYS A 64 -15.68 -10.16 -2.54
N MET A 65 -15.06 -10.44 -1.42
CA MET A 65 -14.55 -11.76 -1.10
C MET A 65 -15.56 -12.50 -0.22
N VAL A 66 -15.85 -13.75 -0.60
CA VAL A 66 -16.72 -14.65 0.16
C VAL A 66 -15.89 -15.83 0.63
N ASN A 67 -15.77 -15.97 1.93
CA ASN A 67 -15.10 -17.10 2.52
C ASN A 67 -16.00 -18.36 2.45
N ILE A 68 -15.41 -19.49 2.09
CA ILE A 68 -16.07 -20.81 2.05
C ILE A 68 -15.50 -21.72 3.13
N ARG A 69 -14.17 -21.73 3.27
CA ARG A 69 -13.46 -22.53 4.26
C ARG A 69 -12.19 -21.82 4.71
N MET A 70 -11.93 -21.89 5.99
CA MET A 70 -10.70 -21.48 6.65
C MET A 70 -10.17 -22.59 7.58
N PRO A 71 -8.86 -22.66 7.84
CA PRO A 71 -8.28 -23.74 8.63
C PRO A 71 -8.73 -23.76 10.09
N THR A 72 -9.01 -22.62 10.70
CA THR A 72 -9.22 -22.46 12.14
C THR A 72 -10.68 -22.25 12.58
N GLY A 73 -11.60 -22.19 11.65
CA GLY A 73 -13.00 -21.83 11.95
C GLY A 73 -13.23 -20.32 12.21
N LYS A 74 -12.17 -19.52 12.29
CA LYS A 74 -12.24 -18.05 12.37
C LYS A 74 -11.73 -17.42 11.10
N PHE A 75 -12.57 -16.62 10.43
CA PHE A 75 -12.13 -15.89 9.24
C PHE A 75 -11.27 -14.70 9.65
N ALA A 76 -10.00 -14.75 9.30
CA ALA A 76 -9.05 -13.68 9.54
C ALA A 76 -8.14 -13.46 8.33
N ILE A 77 -8.03 -12.21 7.92
CA ILE A 77 -7.07 -11.76 6.91
C ILE A 77 -6.28 -10.58 7.46
N SER A 78 -4.97 -10.56 7.24
CA SER A 78 -4.10 -9.45 7.61
C SER A 78 -4.03 -8.38 6.52
N GLY A 79 -4.45 -8.69 5.30
CA GLY A 79 -4.52 -7.73 4.21
C GLY A 79 -5.22 -8.26 2.96
N LEU A 80 -5.94 -7.35 2.30
CA LEU A 80 -6.49 -7.55 0.97
C LEU A 80 -6.01 -6.41 0.08
N ARG A 81 -5.30 -6.73 -0.99
CA ARG A 81 -4.83 -5.75 -1.97
C ARG A 81 -5.39 -6.06 -3.35
N VAL A 82 -6.00 -5.06 -3.95
CA VAL A 82 -6.48 -5.11 -5.33
C VAL A 82 -5.57 -4.24 -6.17
N PHE A 83 -4.88 -4.85 -7.13
CA PHE A 83 -4.01 -4.13 -8.06
C PHE A 83 -4.79 -3.84 -9.34
N GLY A 84 -4.71 -2.63 -9.78
CA GLY A 84 -5.38 -2.18 -10.98
C GLY A 84 -4.87 -0.81 -11.40
N LYS A 85 -5.40 -0.31 -12.49
CA LYS A 85 -5.16 1.03 -12.97
C LYS A 85 -6.52 1.71 -13.16
N GLY A 86 -6.67 2.88 -12.57
CA GLY A 86 -7.82 3.73 -12.83
C GLY A 86 -7.79 4.29 -14.27
N ASN A 87 -8.91 4.83 -14.69
CA ASN A 87 -9.07 5.48 -16.00
C ASN A 87 -9.15 7.00 -15.90
N GLY A 88 -8.86 7.56 -14.73
CA GLY A 88 -8.78 9.00 -14.49
C GLY A 88 -7.35 9.54 -14.64
N SER A 89 -7.13 10.75 -14.16
CA SER A 89 -5.83 11.40 -14.20
C SER A 89 -5.00 11.10 -12.95
N SER A 90 -3.70 10.94 -13.12
CA SER A 90 -2.75 10.93 -12.01
C SER A 90 -2.74 12.30 -11.30
N PRO A 91 -2.31 12.38 -10.03
CA PRO A 91 -2.19 13.64 -9.32
C PRO A 91 -1.20 14.59 -9.99
N GLY A 92 -1.41 15.90 -9.82
CA GLY A 92 -0.40 16.91 -10.16
C GLY A 92 0.79 16.89 -9.18
N ALA A 93 1.79 17.72 -9.47
CA ALA A 93 2.96 17.88 -8.60
C ALA A 93 2.55 18.36 -7.20
N VAL A 94 3.25 17.85 -6.19
CA VAL A 94 3.08 18.30 -4.79
C VAL A 94 3.58 19.72 -4.64
N GLN A 95 2.77 20.59 -4.04
CA GLN A 95 3.09 22.00 -3.83
C GLN A 95 3.54 22.24 -2.39
N ASN A 96 4.37 23.28 -2.22
CA ASN A 96 4.83 23.76 -0.90
C ASN A 96 5.48 22.66 -0.05
N PHE A 97 6.24 21.79 -0.68
CA PHE A 97 7.00 20.77 0.05
C PHE A 97 8.19 21.41 0.75
N VAL A 98 8.21 21.29 2.09
CA VAL A 98 9.25 21.87 2.94
C VAL A 98 9.73 20.83 3.95
N PRO A 99 10.97 20.36 3.87
CA PRO A 99 11.60 19.55 4.90
C PRO A 99 12.34 20.47 5.89
N LEU A 100 12.02 20.34 7.18
CA LEU A 100 12.61 21.13 8.26
C LEU A 100 13.34 20.22 9.25
N ARG A 101 14.57 20.54 9.60
CA ARG A 101 15.32 19.91 10.69
C ARG A 101 15.57 20.94 11.78
N GLY A 102 15.28 20.56 13.03
CA GLY A 102 15.59 21.44 14.17
C GLY A 102 17.09 21.49 14.48
N ASP A 103 17.58 22.62 14.93
CA ASP A 103 19.01 22.81 15.27
C ASP A 103 19.45 21.94 16.46
N SER A 104 18.56 21.71 17.41
CA SER A 104 18.84 20.95 18.64
C SER A 104 18.68 19.43 18.46
N GLU A 105 17.72 18.98 17.64
CA GLU A 105 17.45 17.57 17.40
C GLU A 105 17.49 17.24 15.90
N ARG A 106 18.69 17.00 15.42
CA ARG A 106 18.95 16.73 14.00
C ARG A 106 18.72 15.29 13.57
N ARG A 107 18.29 14.41 14.49
CA ARG A 107 17.89 13.02 14.15
C ARG A 107 16.51 12.92 13.53
N ASN A 108 15.79 14.04 13.49
CA ASN A 108 14.42 14.09 12.98
C ASN A 108 14.27 15.20 11.94
N ALA A 109 13.31 15.02 11.04
CA ALA A 109 12.89 16.05 10.10
C ALA A 109 11.36 16.13 10.05
N TRP A 110 10.84 17.32 10.07
CA TRP A 110 9.41 17.58 9.89
C TRP A 110 9.15 17.95 8.45
N LEU A 111 8.42 17.10 7.74
CA LEU A 111 8.10 17.28 6.33
C LEU A 111 6.66 17.76 6.20
N LYS A 112 6.44 18.87 5.48
CA LYS A 112 5.12 19.45 5.26
C LYS A 112 4.91 19.78 3.79
N TRP A 113 3.66 19.68 3.34
CA TRP A 113 3.28 20.00 1.96
C TRP A 113 1.81 20.43 1.88
N ALA A 114 1.42 21.01 0.74
CA ALA A 114 0.02 21.32 0.49
C ALA A 114 -0.76 20.05 0.15
N VAL A 115 -1.97 19.92 0.69
CA VAL A 115 -2.89 18.81 0.36
C VAL A 115 -3.17 18.84 -1.14
N ASN A 116 -2.98 17.71 -1.81
CA ASN A 116 -3.43 17.51 -3.17
C ASN A 116 -4.78 16.74 -3.14
N PRO A 117 -5.90 17.35 -3.53
CA PRO A 117 -7.22 16.72 -3.42
C PRO A 117 -7.39 15.48 -4.31
N ASN A 118 -6.53 15.32 -5.32
CA ASN A 118 -6.55 14.17 -6.21
C ASN A 118 -5.56 13.06 -5.79
N ALA A 119 -4.86 13.23 -4.67
CA ALA A 119 -3.94 12.24 -4.16
C ALA A 119 -4.61 11.29 -3.17
N THR A 120 -4.38 9.99 -3.32
CA THR A 120 -4.67 8.97 -2.31
C THR A 120 -3.58 8.93 -1.25
N GLY A 121 -2.34 9.21 -1.65
CA GLY A 121 -1.18 9.23 -0.78
C GLY A 121 0.04 9.87 -1.43
N TYR A 122 1.14 9.82 -0.69
CA TYR A 122 2.41 10.41 -1.08
C TYR A 122 3.54 9.42 -0.86
N HIS A 123 4.49 9.44 -1.77
CA HIS A 123 5.73 8.70 -1.69
C HIS A 123 6.86 9.70 -1.44
N ILE A 124 7.55 9.56 -0.33
CA ILE A 124 8.63 10.44 0.10
C ILE A 124 9.94 9.67 -0.02
N TYR A 125 10.90 10.25 -0.71
CA TYR A 125 12.25 9.70 -0.88
C TYR A 125 13.23 10.55 -0.09
N PHE A 126 14.25 9.92 0.48
CA PHE A 126 15.28 10.65 1.21
C PHE A 126 16.63 9.93 1.24
N GLY A 127 17.68 10.70 1.47
CA GLY A 127 19.05 10.23 1.60
C GLY A 127 20.01 11.36 1.94
N ASN A 128 21.27 11.03 2.17
CA ASN A 128 22.34 11.98 2.48
C ASN A 128 23.11 12.48 1.23
N ASP A 129 22.75 11.98 0.04
CA ASP A 129 23.26 12.46 -1.26
C ASP A 129 22.06 12.85 -2.14
N PRO A 130 22.02 14.07 -2.70
CA PRO A 130 20.88 14.52 -3.50
C PRO A 130 20.63 13.67 -4.75
N ASN A 131 21.63 12.94 -5.22
CA ASN A 131 21.54 12.04 -6.35
C ASN A 131 21.19 10.59 -5.96
N LYS A 132 21.10 10.29 -4.66
CA LYS A 132 20.93 8.93 -4.10
C LYS A 132 19.94 8.91 -2.96
N LEU A 133 18.67 9.09 -3.27
CA LEU A 133 17.58 9.02 -2.31
C LEU A 133 17.07 7.58 -2.19
N TYR A 134 17.85 6.72 -1.53
CA TYR A 134 17.58 5.28 -1.47
C TYR A 134 16.56 4.86 -0.41
N ASN A 135 16.25 5.75 0.54
CA ASN A 135 15.22 5.49 1.52
C ASN A 135 13.88 6.03 1.02
N SER A 136 12.81 5.34 1.36
CA SER A 136 11.47 5.83 1.02
C SER A 136 10.44 5.44 2.07
N VAL A 137 9.40 6.24 2.15
CA VAL A 137 8.21 5.98 2.96
C VAL A 137 6.98 6.37 2.18
N MET A 138 5.90 5.62 2.38
CA MET A 138 4.60 5.87 1.78
C MET A 138 3.62 6.29 2.88
N VAL A 139 2.92 7.40 2.67
CA VAL A 139 1.93 7.93 3.62
C VAL A 139 0.60 8.20 2.92
N TYR A 140 -0.49 8.10 3.67
CA TYR A 140 -1.85 8.19 3.15
C TYR A 140 -2.67 9.21 3.94
N GLY A 141 -3.44 10.05 3.24
CA GLY A 141 -4.42 10.95 3.83
C GLY A 141 -3.85 12.02 4.75
N VAL A 142 -2.56 12.35 4.62
CA VAL A 142 -1.86 13.33 5.44
C VAL A 142 -1.16 14.37 4.59
N SER A 143 -0.84 15.53 5.17
CA SER A 143 -0.06 16.62 4.55
C SER A 143 1.24 16.93 5.30
N GLU A 144 1.60 16.05 6.21
CA GLU A 144 2.85 16.13 6.95
C GLU A 144 3.35 14.76 7.37
N TYR A 145 4.66 14.64 7.58
CA TYR A 145 5.30 13.43 8.05
C TYR A 145 6.49 13.77 8.95
N TYR A 146 6.58 13.11 10.09
CA TYR A 146 7.71 13.23 11.01
C TYR A 146 8.69 12.09 10.75
N CYS A 147 9.75 12.39 10.01
CA CYS A 147 10.83 11.46 9.70
C CYS A 147 11.79 11.38 10.88
N THR A 148 12.04 10.18 11.38
CA THR A 148 12.90 9.89 12.53
C THR A 148 14.10 9.04 12.14
N ALA A 149 15.02 8.87 13.10
CA ALA A 149 16.19 7.99 12.95
C ALA A 149 17.20 8.43 11.86
N LEU A 150 17.29 9.74 11.61
CA LEU A 150 18.32 10.30 10.76
C LEU A 150 19.66 10.40 11.51
N GLU A 151 20.77 10.35 10.78
CA GLU A 151 22.08 10.60 11.36
C GLU A 151 22.28 12.09 11.70
N LYS A 152 22.67 12.37 12.94
CA LYS A 152 22.72 13.75 13.48
C LYS A 152 23.64 14.66 12.68
N ASN A 153 24.79 14.16 12.25
CA ASN A 153 25.85 14.96 11.63
C ASN A 153 25.77 14.99 10.10
N ASP A 154 24.85 14.20 9.51
CA ASP A 154 24.67 14.15 8.07
C ASP A 154 23.70 15.21 7.57
N VAL A 155 23.89 15.63 6.34
CA VAL A 155 22.92 16.42 5.58
C VAL A 155 21.92 15.48 4.96
N TYR A 156 20.63 15.85 4.96
CA TYR A 156 19.59 15.04 4.29
C TYR A 156 18.85 15.84 3.24
N TYR A 157 18.51 15.11 2.19
CA TYR A 157 17.76 15.59 1.05
C TYR A 157 16.47 14.78 0.93
N PHE A 158 15.39 15.45 0.54
CA PHE A 158 14.06 14.87 0.43
C PHE A 158 13.42 15.21 -0.89
N GLN A 159 12.60 14.32 -1.39
CA GLN A 159 11.80 14.49 -2.58
C GLN A 159 10.44 13.81 -2.37
N ILE A 160 9.38 14.35 -2.93
CA ILE A 160 8.02 13.82 -2.75
C ILE A 160 7.29 13.73 -4.10
N GLU A 161 6.45 12.72 -4.23
CA GLU A 161 5.48 12.60 -5.32
C GLU A 161 4.12 12.17 -4.74
N ALA A 162 3.03 12.58 -5.38
CA ALA A 162 1.69 12.14 -5.05
C ALA A 162 1.29 10.96 -5.93
N PHE A 163 0.42 10.08 -5.43
CA PHE A 163 -0.16 9.00 -6.22
C PHE A 163 -1.66 8.81 -5.94
N ASN A 164 -2.34 8.22 -6.90
CA ASN A 164 -3.70 7.71 -6.77
C ASN A 164 -3.84 6.42 -7.60
N GLU A 165 -5.06 5.90 -7.72
CA GLU A 165 -5.37 4.70 -8.50
C GLU A 165 -5.13 4.84 -10.01
N ASN A 166 -4.96 6.07 -10.51
CA ASN A 166 -4.73 6.35 -11.93
C ASN A 166 -3.24 6.47 -12.27
N GLY A 167 -2.38 6.63 -11.27
CA GLY A 167 -0.94 6.70 -11.44
C GLY A 167 -0.22 7.59 -10.45
N ILE A 168 1.04 7.85 -10.77
CA ILE A 168 1.97 8.65 -9.97
C ILE A 168 2.13 10.02 -10.65
N GLY A 169 2.10 11.07 -9.85
CA GLY A 169 2.36 12.44 -10.29
C GLY A 169 3.85 12.76 -10.43
N PRO A 170 4.17 13.96 -10.91
CA PRO A 170 5.55 14.40 -11.01
C PRO A 170 6.21 14.50 -9.63
N ARG A 171 7.49 14.15 -9.55
CA ARG A 171 8.32 14.38 -8.36
C ARG A 171 8.56 15.87 -8.14
N SER A 172 8.64 16.28 -6.89
CA SER A 172 9.13 17.62 -6.53
C SER A 172 10.59 17.80 -6.91
N ALA A 173 11.10 19.02 -6.80
CA ALA A 173 12.55 19.24 -6.70
C ALA A 173 13.10 18.50 -5.48
N VAL A 174 14.39 18.15 -5.51
CA VAL A 174 15.11 17.65 -4.34
C VAL A 174 15.36 18.82 -3.39
N MET A 175 14.89 18.71 -2.16
CA MET A 175 14.99 19.74 -1.14
C MET A 175 15.95 19.30 -0.04
N LYS A 176 16.89 20.16 0.32
CA LYS A 176 17.74 19.98 1.50
C LYS A 176 16.93 20.30 2.75
N ALA A 177 17.05 19.48 3.78
CA ALA A 177 16.48 19.77 5.08
C ALA A 177 17.46 20.62 5.90
N ASP A 178 17.06 21.81 6.23
CA ASP A 178 17.77 22.75 7.09
C ASP A 178 17.02 22.96 8.39
#